data_04959e8ed9c5c6cd850689d8c00c135a
#
_entry.id   04959e8ed9c5c6cd850689d8c00c135a
#
_cell.length_a   1.000
_cell.length_b   1.000
_cell.length_c   1.000
_cell.angle_alpha   90.00
_cell.angle_beta   90.00
_cell.angle_gamma   90.00
#
_symmetry.space_group_name_H-M   'P 1'
#
loop_
_entity.id
_entity.type
_entity.pdbx_description
1 polymer ?
#
loop_
_entity_poly.entity_id
_entity_poly.type
_entity_poly.pdbx_seq_one_letter_code
_entity_poly.pdbx_strand_id
1 'polypeptide(L)'
;MQVVGILGGMGPAAGADFVRLFVQSCIERMQVLGLAVSDQHFPEHWLAQVPVPDRTRALEADAAWAQQPLEPMLQALGRLAALGARCVAMPCNTAHAWHSRLQDRFPQLDVLHIAEEMALNLAAHGVPAAALMATDGTYRSGVYEQALARAGVQCHLPTPAERARIMQGIYDGVKAGNMPLAQRCFSEVAQALAQRHGGAPLILGCTEIPLALDGAPQTAELRLFNPAQVLAQALAQRAYAA
;
A
#
# COMPACT_ATOMS: atom_id res chain seq x y z
N MET A 1 0.27 12.01 21.69
CA MET A 1 0.32 11.71 20.23
C MET A 1 1.76 11.70 19.78
N GLN A 2 2.10 10.81 18.85
CA GLN A 2 3.45 10.72 18.28
C GLN A 2 3.50 11.43 16.92
N VAL A 3 4.67 12.02 16.58
CA VAL A 3 4.94 12.51 15.23
C VAL A 3 5.09 11.33 14.30
N VAL A 4 4.43 11.37 13.14
CA VAL A 4 4.50 10.29 12.15
C VAL A 4 4.97 10.78 10.79
N GLY A 5 5.52 9.88 10.00
CA GLY A 5 6.03 10.15 8.66
C GLY A 5 5.31 9.37 7.57
N ILE A 6 5.28 9.92 6.38
CA ILE A 6 4.77 9.29 5.17
C ILE A 6 5.85 9.40 4.09
N LEU A 7 6.40 8.28 3.65
CA LEU A 7 7.36 8.22 2.55
C LEU A 7 6.61 7.95 1.23
N GLY A 8 6.27 9.02 0.54
CA GLY A 8 5.55 9.03 -0.74
C GLY A 8 6.45 9.27 -1.96
N GLY A 9 5.82 9.56 -3.10
CA GLY A 9 6.51 9.85 -4.38
C GLY A 9 6.69 8.63 -5.29
N MET A 10 6.08 7.49 -4.95
CA MET A 10 6.24 6.21 -5.63
C MET A 10 4.96 5.58 -6.25
N GLY A 11 3.89 6.24 -6.81
CA GLY A 11 3.91 7.59 -7.33
C GLY A 11 3.37 8.73 -6.43
N PRO A 12 3.46 9.93 -6.94
CA PRO A 12 3.05 11.11 -6.20
C PRO A 12 1.54 11.20 -5.95
N ALA A 13 0.70 10.76 -6.88
CA ALA A 13 -0.75 10.71 -6.68
C ALA A 13 -1.14 9.78 -5.51
N ALA A 14 -0.51 8.60 -5.43
CA ALA A 14 -0.72 7.66 -4.33
C ALA A 14 -0.29 8.24 -2.98
N GLY A 15 0.81 9.01 -2.94
CA GLY A 15 1.24 9.70 -1.73
C GLY A 15 0.27 10.78 -1.27
N ALA A 16 -0.31 11.53 -2.20
CA ALA A 16 -1.32 12.54 -1.91
C ALA A 16 -2.62 11.90 -1.40
N ASP A 17 -3.09 10.84 -2.06
CA ASP A 17 -4.27 10.10 -1.62
C ASP A 17 -4.06 9.47 -0.24
N PHE A 18 -2.86 8.97 0.04
CA PHE A 18 -2.55 8.40 1.36
C PHE A 18 -2.70 9.41 2.50
N VAL A 19 -2.34 10.69 2.30
CA VAL A 19 -2.60 11.74 3.30
C VAL A 19 -4.09 11.89 3.55
N ARG A 20 -4.93 11.89 2.51
CA ARG A 20 -6.39 11.92 2.65
C ARG A 20 -6.89 10.73 3.47
N LEU A 21 -6.42 9.51 3.17
CA LEU A 21 -6.76 8.30 3.90
C LEU A 21 -6.31 8.37 5.37
N PHE A 22 -5.12 8.90 5.62
CA PHE A 22 -4.58 9.07 6.96
C PHE A 22 -5.42 10.06 7.79
N VAL A 23 -5.75 11.22 7.23
CA VAL A 23 -6.61 12.21 7.89
C VAL A 23 -7.98 11.60 8.24
N GLN A 24 -8.59 10.86 7.31
CA GLN A 24 -9.84 10.17 7.57
C GLN A 24 -9.71 9.13 8.69
N SER A 25 -8.62 8.35 8.69
CA SER A 25 -8.34 7.36 9.73
C SER A 25 -8.08 8.01 11.10
N CYS A 26 -7.50 9.22 11.13
CA CYS A 26 -7.38 10.01 12.36
C CYS A 26 -8.75 10.43 12.91
N ILE A 27 -9.67 10.88 12.05
CA ILE A 27 -11.05 11.23 12.45
C ILE A 27 -11.74 10.02 13.08
N GLU A 28 -11.69 8.87 12.41
CA GLU A 28 -12.27 7.63 12.91
C GLU A 28 -11.64 7.23 14.27
N ARG A 29 -10.32 7.37 14.38
CA ARG A 29 -9.61 7.08 15.62
C ARG A 29 -9.99 8.02 16.77
N MET A 30 -10.13 9.32 16.52
CA MET A 30 -10.61 10.28 17.51
C MET A 30 -12.01 9.92 18.00
N GLN A 31 -12.92 9.53 17.10
CA GLN A 31 -14.27 9.10 17.46
C GLN A 31 -14.24 7.87 18.39
N VAL A 32 -13.43 6.87 18.06
CA VAL A 32 -13.24 5.66 18.91
C VAL A 32 -12.69 6.02 20.28
N LEU A 33 -11.82 7.02 20.36
CA LEU A 33 -11.22 7.48 21.63
C LEU A 33 -12.11 8.46 22.42
N GLY A 34 -13.27 8.85 21.89
CA GLY A 34 -14.14 9.84 22.50
C GLY A 34 -13.55 11.26 22.48
N LEU A 35 -12.62 11.53 21.58
CA LEU A 35 -12.03 12.87 21.41
C LEU A 35 -12.87 13.72 20.46
N ALA A 36 -12.91 15.02 20.70
CA ALA A 36 -13.51 15.96 19.76
C ALA A 36 -12.67 16.02 18.47
N VAL A 37 -13.33 15.99 17.33
CA VAL A 37 -12.64 16.19 16.04
C VAL A 37 -12.35 17.68 15.88
N SER A 38 -11.09 18.07 16.02
CA SER A 38 -10.60 19.43 15.83
C SER A 38 -9.14 19.41 15.37
N ASP A 39 -8.70 20.47 14.70
CA ASP A 39 -7.35 20.56 14.12
C ASP A 39 -6.24 20.28 15.16
N GLN A 40 -6.45 20.67 16.42
CA GLN A 40 -5.48 20.53 17.51
C GLN A 40 -5.33 19.09 18.01
N HIS A 41 -6.23 18.21 17.63
CA HIS A 41 -6.20 16.78 17.99
C HIS A 41 -5.62 15.89 16.88
N PHE A 42 -5.24 16.46 15.73
CA PHE A 42 -4.49 15.70 14.73
C PHE A 42 -3.01 15.57 15.13
N PRO A 43 -2.39 14.40 14.88
CA PRO A 43 -0.97 14.23 15.11
C PRO A 43 -0.16 15.05 14.10
N GLU A 44 0.97 15.59 14.55
CA GLU A 44 1.96 16.15 13.63
C GLU A 44 2.41 15.07 12.65
N HIS A 45 2.36 15.36 11.34
CA HIS A 45 2.72 14.41 10.32
C HIS A 45 3.44 15.06 9.14
N TRP A 46 4.43 14.34 8.59
CA TRP A 46 5.28 14.83 7.52
C TRP A 46 5.16 13.93 6.29
N LEU A 47 4.86 14.51 5.13
CA LEU A 47 4.89 13.83 3.85
C LEU A 47 6.20 14.15 3.13
N ALA A 48 7.03 13.13 2.90
CA ALA A 48 8.21 13.22 2.05
C ALA A 48 7.88 12.61 0.66
N GLN A 49 7.51 13.46 -0.29
CA GLN A 49 7.35 13.05 -1.69
C GLN A 49 8.71 13.10 -2.38
N VAL A 50 9.32 11.93 -2.62
CA VAL A 50 10.66 11.84 -3.23
C VAL A 50 10.62 11.02 -4.52
N PRO A 51 11.31 11.43 -5.58
CA PRO A 51 11.43 10.62 -6.78
C PRO A 51 12.33 9.42 -6.49
N VAL A 52 11.74 8.22 -6.53
CA VAL A 52 12.44 6.95 -6.37
C VAL A 52 12.44 6.22 -7.71
N PRO A 53 13.58 5.68 -8.19
CA PRO A 53 13.65 4.88 -9.40
C PRO A 53 12.59 3.77 -9.45
N ASP A 54 12.18 3.34 -10.65
CA ASP A 54 11.11 2.35 -10.80
C ASP A 54 11.46 1.04 -10.07
N ARG A 55 10.62 0.67 -9.10
CA ARG A 55 10.81 -0.46 -8.18
C ARG A 55 10.64 -1.80 -8.89
N THR A 56 9.68 -1.87 -9.84
CA THR A 56 9.48 -3.10 -10.63
C THR A 56 10.69 -3.37 -11.51
N ARG A 57 11.15 -2.36 -12.25
CA ARG A 57 12.36 -2.46 -13.08
C ARG A 57 13.61 -2.80 -12.26
N ALA A 58 13.74 -2.21 -11.07
CA ALA A 58 14.86 -2.51 -10.18
C ALA A 58 14.88 -3.98 -9.73
N LEU A 59 13.72 -4.58 -9.49
CA LEU A 59 13.61 -6.01 -9.12
C LEU A 59 13.77 -6.97 -10.31
N GLU A 60 13.69 -6.47 -11.54
CA GLU A 60 13.92 -7.23 -12.77
C GLU A 60 15.37 -7.18 -13.25
N ALA A 61 16.10 -6.17 -12.85
CA ALA A 61 17.44 -5.88 -13.31
C ALA A 61 18.53 -6.64 -12.51
N ASP A 62 19.78 -6.42 -12.91
CA ASP A 62 20.93 -6.92 -12.19
C ASP A 62 21.09 -6.28 -10.79
N ALA A 63 22.05 -6.81 -10.00
CA ALA A 63 22.26 -6.40 -8.62
C ALA A 63 22.57 -4.89 -8.44
N ALA A 64 23.17 -4.24 -9.43
CA ALA A 64 23.51 -2.81 -9.37
C ALA A 64 22.27 -1.94 -9.48
N TRP A 65 21.36 -2.27 -10.39
CA TRP A 65 20.07 -1.59 -10.54
C TRP A 65 19.12 -1.87 -9.38
N ALA A 66 19.16 -3.08 -8.82
CA ALA A 66 18.35 -3.48 -7.68
C ALA A 66 18.59 -2.61 -6.43
N GLN A 67 19.71 -1.90 -6.34
CA GLN A 67 20.03 -1.00 -5.24
C GLN A 67 19.54 0.44 -5.43
N GLN A 68 19.23 0.85 -6.65
CA GLN A 68 18.91 2.26 -6.95
C GLN A 68 17.72 2.83 -6.17
N PRO A 69 16.63 2.09 -5.89
CA PRO A 69 15.54 2.63 -5.08
C PRO A 69 15.91 2.85 -3.61
N LEU A 70 16.91 2.15 -3.09
CA LEU A 70 17.18 2.12 -1.66
C LEU A 70 17.70 3.48 -1.14
N GLU A 71 18.68 4.08 -1.82
CA GLU A 71 19.34 5.31 -1.34
C GLU A 71 18.38 6.50 -1.16
N PRO A 72 17.51 6.86 -2.16
CA PRO A 72 16.55 7.93 -1.94
C PRO A 72 15.54 7.63 -0.83
N MET A 73 15.17 6.36 -0.62
CA MET A 73 14.30 5.96 0.49
C MET A 73 15.01 6.12 1.84
N LEU A 74 16.27 5.72 1.96
CA LEU A 74 17.07 5.91 3.17
C LEU A 74 17.22 7.39 3.52
N GLN A 75 17.52 8.23 2.54
CA GLN A 75 17.64 9.68 2.75
C GLN A 75 16.31 10.30 3.21
N ALA A 76 15.20 9.86 2.65
CA ALA A 76 13.87 10.34 3.04
C ALA A 76 13.51 9.91 4.47
N LEU A 77 13.78 8.66 4.84
CA LEU A 77 13.58 8.17 6.22
C LEU A 77 14.46 8.95 7.21
N GLY A 78 15.72 9.23 6.86
CA GLY A 78 16.61 10.06 7.70
C GLY A 78 16.04 11.45 7.96
N ARG A 79 15.45 12.08 6.93
CA ARG A 79 14.79 13.40 7.09
C ARG A 79 13.55 13.30 7.98
N LEU A 80 12.70 12.29 7.78
CA LEU A 80 11.52 12.07 8.61
C LEU A 80 11.89 11.81 10.07
N ALA A 81 12.95 11.02 10.32
CA ALA A 81 13.46 10.77 11.66
C ALA A 81 13.99 12.07 12.32
N ALA A 82 14.71 12.90 11.56
CA ALA A 82 15.21 14.21 12.03
C ALA A 82 14.07 15.19 12.36
N LEU A 83 12.92 15.07 11.69
CA LEU A 83 11.70 15.82 12.00
C LEU A 83 10.91 15.23 13.17
N GLY A 84 11.43 14.22 13.85
CA GLY A 84 10.82 13.65 15.04
C GLY A 84 9.85 12.50 14.80
N ALA A 85 9.68 12.03 13.55
CA ALA A 85 8.83 10.89 13.28
C ALA A 85 9.31 9.65 14.06
N ARG A 86 8.35 8.93 14.65
CA ARG A 86 8.58 7.66 15.36
C ARG A 86 8.05 6.47 14.60
N CYS A 87 7.01 6.67 13.81
CA CYS A 87 6.41 5.68 12.95
C CYS A 87 6.31 6.23 11.52
N VAL A 88 6.59 5.40 10.53
CA VAL A 88 6.57 5.80 9.11
C VAL A 88 5.78 4.79 8.29
N ALA A 89 4.84 5.29 7.48
CA ALA A 89 4.16 4.52 6.45
C ALA A 89 4.75 4.79 5.07
N MET A 90 4.82 3.77 4.24
CA MET A 90 5.30 3.84 2.86
C MET A 90 4.21 3.33 1.90
N PRO A 91 3.36 4.23 1.34
CA PRO A 91 2.26 3.85 0.45
C PRO A 91 2.75 3.44 -0.95
N CYS A 92 3.51 2.37 -1.00
CA CYS A 92 4.01 1.74 -2.22
C CYS A 92 4.28 0.25 -1.95
N ASN A 93 3.44 -0.63 -2.47
CA ASN A 93 3.55 -2.07 -2.20
C ASN A 93 4.91 -2.64 -2.62
N THR A 94 5.34 -2.38 -3.84
CA THR A 94 6.61 -2.90 -4.39
C THR A 94 7.85 -2.42 -3.60
N ALA A 95 7.80 -1.21 -2.99
CA ALA A 95 8.91 -0.69 -2.22
C ALA A 95 9.20 -1.52 -0.95
N HIS A 96 8.24 -2.30 -0.48
CA HIS A 96 8.43 -3.18 0.67
C HIS A 96 9.39 -4.36 0.40
N ALA A 97 9.80 -4.60 -0.84
CA ALA A 97 10.93 -5.46 -1.14
C ALA A 97 12.25 -5.03 -0.47
N TRP A 98 12.36 -3.76 -0.09
CA TRP A 98 13.52 -3.20 0.62
C TRP A 98 13.24 -2.93 2.11
N HIS A 99 12.06 -3.31 2.62
CA HIS A 99 11.62 -2.95 3.97
C HIS A 99 12.61 -3.35 5.06
N SER A 100 13.10 -4.59 5.09
CA SER A 100 14.05 -5.04 6.12
C SER A 100 15.31 -4.18 6.15
N ARG A 101 15.86 -3.82 4.99
CA ARG A 101 17.06 -2.98 4.88
C ARG A 101 16.81 -1.54 5.36
N LEU A 102 15.59 -1.02 5.14
CA LEU A 102 15.18 0.28 5.65
C LEU A 102 15.02 0.23 7.18
N GLN A 103 14.36 -0.79 7.69
CA GLN A 103 14.16 -1.01 9.13
C GLN A 103 15.48 -1.22 9.86
N ASP A 104 16.38 -2.04 9.32
CA ASP A 104 17.70 -2.29 9.90
C ASP A 104 18.55 -1.01 10.01
N ARG A 105 18.41 -0.09 9.03
CA ARG A 105 19.14 1.19 9.03
C ARG A 105 18.57 2.21 10.01
N PHE A 106 17.27 2.10 10.32
CA PHE A 106 16.56 2.98 11.25
C PHE A 106 15.83 2.18 12.32
N PRO A 107 16.55 1.48 13.23
CA PRO A 107 15.92 0.64 14.25
C PRO A 107 15.07 1.44 15.26
N GLN A 108 15.26 2.76 15.33
CA GLN A 108 14.48 3.67 16.18
C GLN A 108 13.13 4.08 15.56
N LEU A 109 12.89 3.80 14.27
CA LEU A 109 11.62 4.03 13.59
C LEU A 109 10.81 2.73 13.56
N ASP A 110 9.51 2.84 13.73
CA ASP A 110 8.56 1.78 13.36
C ASP A 110 8.18 2.00 11.88
N VAL A 111 8.85 1.30 10.95
CA VAL A 111 8.51 1.36 9.53
C VAL A 111 7.44 0.33 9.24
N LEU A 112 6.18 0.76 9.14
CA LEU A 112 5.05 -0.13 8.93
C LEU A 112 5.17 -0.94 7.64
N HIS A 113 4.87 -2.24 7.70
CA HIS A 113 4.93 -3.12 6.54
C HIS A 113 3.54 -3.35 5.94
N ILE A 114 3.26 -2.75 4.77
CA ILE A 114 1.93 -2.72 4.15
C ILE A 114 1.28 -4.11 3.97
N ALA A 115 2.05 -5.13 3.61
CA ALA A 115 1.53 -6.48 3.43
C ALA A 115 1.25 -7.18 4.77
N GLU A 116 2.03 -6.89 5.82
CA GLU A 116 1.79 -7.44 7.16
C GLU A 116 0.54 -6.81 7.79
N GLU A 117 0.39 -5.49 7.72
CA GLU A 117 -0.82 -4.81 8.20
C GLU A 117 -2.07 -5.33 7.45
N MET A 118 -1.95 -5.55 6.13
CA MET A 118 -3.04 -6.13 5.34
C MET A 118 -3.36 -7.58 5.75
N ALA A 119 -2.35 -8.40 5.98
CA ALA A 119 -2.53 -9.79 6.39
C ALA A 119 -3.20 -9.90 7.78
N LEU A 120 -2.77 -9.06 8.73
CA LEU A 120 -3.38 -8.96 10.06
C LEU A 120 -4.84 -8.50 9.96
N ASN A 121 -5.12 -7.53 9.10
CA ASN A 121 -6.48 -7.04 8.88
C ASN A 121 -7.39 -8.15 8.33
N LEU A 122 -6.94 -8.90 7.32
CA LEU A 122 -7.72 -10.01 6.76
C LEU A 122 -7.97 -11.11 7.80
N ALA A 123 -6.96 -11.48 8.57
CA ALA A 123 -7.10 -12.47 9.64
C ALA A 123 -8.10 -12.03 10.71
N ALA A 124 -8.04 -10.76 11.13
CA ALA A 124 -8.99 -10.18 12.08
C ALA A 124 -10.44 -10.18 11.58
N HIS A 125 -10.65 -10.13 10.26
CA HIS A 125 -11.97 -10.24 9.62
C HIS A 125 -12.37 -11.69 9.28
N GLY A 126 -11.59 -12.69 9.71
CA GLY A 126 -11.87 -14.10 9.46
C GLY A 126 -11.81 -14.48 7.98
N VAL A 127 -11.00 -13.81 7.17
CA VAL A 127 -10.84 -14.07 5.73
C VAL A 127 -9.81 -15.19 5.53
N PRO A 128 -10.22 -16.40 5.06
CA PRO A 128 -9.30 -17.53 4.93
C PRO A 128 -8.46 -17.48 3.66
N ALA A 129 -8.91 -16.75 2.64
CA ALA A 129 -8.23 -16.64 1.35
C ALA A 129 -8.54 -15.31 0.67
N ALA A 130 -7.61 -14.75 -0.08
CA ALA A 130 -7.79 -13.53 -0.86
C ALA A 130 -7.00 -13.61 -2.17
N ALA A 131 -7.48 -12.94 -3.22
CA ALA A 131 -6.75 -12.82 -4.48
C ALA A 131 -6.00 -11.49 -4.54
N LEU A 132 -4.76 -11.51 -5.03
CA LEU A 132 -3.88 -10.35 -5.06
C LEU A 132 -3.79 -9.75 -6.46
N MET A 133 -4.14 -8.48 -6.60
CA MET A 133 -3.87 -7.67 -7.80
C MET A 133 -2.72 -6.71 -7.51
N ALA A 134 -1.56 -6.90 -8.17
CA ALA A 134 -0.36 -6.13 -7.88
C ALA A 134 0.54 -5.94 -9.12
N THR A 135 1.66 -5.24 -8.96
CA THR A 135 2.70 -5.16 -9.99
C THR A 135 3.53 -6.46 -10.06
N ASP A 136 4.16 -6.72 -11.20
CA ASP A 136 5.10 -7.83 -11.34
C ASP A 136 6.24 -7.76 -10.32
N GLY A 137 6.71 -6.56 -9.97
CA GLY A 137 7.70 -6.37 -8.90
C GLY A 137 7.18 -6.82 -7.53
N THR A 138 5.92 -6.59 -7.21
CA THR A 138 5.31 -7.05 -5.96
C THR A 138 5.23 -8.57 -5.92
N TYR A 139 4.77 -9.23 -7.00
CA TYR A 139 4.77 -10.69 -7.09
C TYR A 139 6.19 -11.27 -6.99
N ARG A 140 7.15 -10.68 -7.68
CA ARG A 140 8.56 -11.12 -7.64
C ARG A 140 9.17 -11.04 -6.24
N SER A 141 8.82 -10.02 -5.47
CA SER A 141 9.31 -9.86 -4.09
C SER A 141 8.72 -10.86 -3.09
N GLY A 142 7.54 -11.42 -3.37
CA GLY A 142 6.85 -12.35 -2.48
C GLY A 142 6.36 -11.75 -1.17
N VAL A 143 6.36 -10.44 -1.01
CA VAL A 143 6.02 -9.78 0.28
C VAL A 143 4.62 -10.09 0.76
N TYR A 144 3.65 -10.20 -0.16
CA TYR A 144 2.27 -10.55 0.19
C TYR A 144 2.11 -12.03 0.50
N GLU A 145 2.66 -12.91 -0.34
CA GLU A 145 2.57 -14.35 -0.16
C GLU A 145 3.14 -14.76 1.20
N GLN A 146 4.28 -14.17 1.58
CA GLN A 146 4.91 -14.42 2.87
C GLN A 146 4.09 -13.89 4.05
N ALA A 147 3.59 -12.65 3.97
CA ALA A 147 2.81 -12.04 5.03
C ALA A 147 1.47 -12.77 5.24
N LEU A 148 0.76 -13.09 4.15
CA LEU A 148 -0.51 -13.81 4.19
C LEU A 148 -0.33 -15.23 4.72
N ALA A 149 0.73 -15.95 4.30
CA ALA A 149 1.02 -17.29 4.82
C ALA A 149 1.26 -17.28 6.33
N ARG A 150 2.01 -16.30 6.86
CA ARG A 150 2.20 -16.15 8.32
C ARG A 150 0.91 -15.89 9.07
N ALA A 151 -0.05 -15.21 8.44
CA ALA A 151 -1.37 -14.92 9.02
C ALA A 151 -2.41 -16.04 8.79
N GLY A 152 -2.03 -17.15 8.13
CA GLY A 152 -2.94 -18.26 7.81
C GLY A 152 -3.94 -17.94 6.69
N VAL A 153 -3.66 -16.93 5.86
CA VAL A 153 -4.52 -16.52 4.73
C VAL A 153 -3.94 -17.05 3.42
N GLN A 154 -4.73 -17.80 2.65
CA GLN A 154 -4.31 -18.29 1.34
C GLN A 154 -4.27 -17.14 0.32
N CYS A 155 -3.17 -17.03 -0.43
CA CYS A 155 -3.01 -16.04 -1.50
C CYS A 155 -3.30 -16.66 -2.86
N HIS A 156 -4.29 -16.12 -3.59
CA HIS A 156 -4.55 -16.49 -4.98
C HIS A 156 -3.90 -15.47 -5.91
N LEU A 157 -3.12 -15.95 -6.86
CA LEU A 157 -2.41 -15.11 -7.82
C LEU A 157 -3.10 -15.11 -9.19
N PRO A 158 -3.05 -13.97 -9.92
CA PRO A 158 -3.55 -13.89 -11.28
C PRO A 158 -2.67 -14.70 -12.24
N THR A 159 -3.26 -15.14 -13.36
CA THR A 159 -2.53 -15.76 -14.48
C THR A 159 -1.56 -14.75 -15.12
N PRO A 160 -0.57 -15.22 -15.92
CA PRO A 160 0.34 -14.31 -16.63
C PRO A 160 -0.40 -13.27 -17.50
N ALA A 161 -1.48 -13.66 -18.18
CA ALA A 161 -2.28 -12.75 -19.00
C ALA A 161 -2.99 -11.66 -18.16
N GLU A 162 -3.54 -12.04 -17.01
CA GLU A 162 -4.15 -11.12 -16.06
C GLU A 162 -3.12 -10.16 -15.45
N ARG A 163 -1.92 -10.64 -15.13
CA ARG A 163 -0.81 -9.79 -14.67
C ARG A 163 -0.45 -8.74 -15.73
N ALA A 164 -0.30 -9.14 -16.99
CA ALA A 164 -0.04 -8.21 -18.08
C ALA A 164 -1.17 -7.16 -18.21
N ARG A 165 -2.42 -7.57 -18.00
CA ARG A 165 -3.57 -6.65 -18.01
C ARG A 165 -3.55 -5.68 -16.84
N ILE A 166 -3.17 -6.13 -15.64
CA ILE A 166 -2.97 -5.26 -14.46
C ILE A 166 -1.85 -4.26 -14.74
N MET A 167 -0.70 -4.70 -15.27
CA MET A 167 0.42 -3.83 -15.59
C MET A 167 0.03 -2.76 -16.63
N GLN A 168 -0.75 -3.13 -17.65
CA GLN A 168 -1.30 -2.18 -18.62
C GLN A 168 -2.18 -1.11 -17.94
N GLY A 169 -3.08 -1.53 -17.05
CA GLY A 169 -3.91 -0.60 -16.29
C GLY A 169 -3.11 0.36 -15.41
N ILE A 170 -1.99 -0.09 -14.85
CA ILE A 170 -1.10 0.73 -14.03
C ILE A 170 -0.31 1.73 -14.88
N TYR A 171 0.41 1.28 -15.92
CA TYR A 171 1.36 2.12 -16.66
C TYR A 171 0.68 2.92 -17.77
N ASP A 172 -0.10 2.27 -18.63
CA ASP A 172 -0.79 2.93 -19.76
C ASP A 172 -2.13 3.57 -19.31
N GLY A 173 -2.64 3.14 -18.17
CA GLY A 173 -3.84 3.65 -17.53
C GLY A 173 -3.53 4.79 -16.57
N VAL A 174 -3.47 4.49 -15.26
CA VAL A 174 -3.39 5.51 -14.19
C VAL A 174 -2.19 6.42 -14.36
N LYS A 175 -0.98 5.87 -14.54
CA LYS A 175 0.25 6.67 -14.65
C LYS A 175 0.30 7.52 -15.92
N ALA A 176 -0.37 7.11 -16.98
CA ALA A 176 -0.51 7.88 -18.23
C ALA A 176 -1.73 8.81 -18.24
N GLY A 177 -2.52 8.85 -17.14
CA GLY A 177 -3.73 9.67 -17.06
C GLY A 177 -4.95 9.12 -17.84
N ASN A 178 -4.87 7.87 -18.34
CA ASN A 178 -5.96 7.21 -19.05
C ASN A 178 -6.83 6.37 -18.09
N MET A 179 -7.60 7.04 -17.25
CA MET A 179 -8.45 6.40 -16.24
C MET A 179 -9.48 5.43 -16.82
N PRO A 180 -10.14 5.69 -17.98
CA PRO A 180 -11.05 4.73 -18.58
C PRO A 180 -10.37 3.40 -18.96
N LEU A 181 -9.12 3.43 -19.44
CA LEU A 181 -8.35 2.21 -19.70
C LEU A 181 -8.03 1.47 -18.41
N ALA A 182 -7.54 2.18 -17.38
CA ALA A 182 -7.24 1.61 -16.09
C ALA A 182 -8.45 0.90 -15.48
N GLN A 183 -9.60 1.56 -15.46
CA GLN A 183 -10.84 1.03 -14.92
C GLN A 183 -11.27 -0.25 -15.64
N ARG A 184 -11.24 -0.29 -16.99
CA ARG A 184 -11.53 -1.51 -17.74
C ARG A 184 -10.57 -2.64 -17.38
N CYS A 185 -9.25 -2.39 -17.43
CA CYS A 185 -8.24 -3.41 -17.14
C CYS A 185 -8.43 -4.03 -15.75
N PHE A 186 -8.63 -3.19 -14.75
CA PHE A 186 -8.74 -3.67 -13.36
C PHE A 186 -10.07 -4.35 -13.09
N SER A 187 -11.18 -3.82 -13.63
CA SER A 187 -12.51 -4.45 -13.45
C SER A 187 -12.59 -5.84 -14.10
N GLU A 188 -12.04 -5.99 -15.31
CA GLU A 188 -11.99 -7.28 -16.00
C GLU A 188 -11.23 -8.33 -15.17
N VAL A 189 -10.06 -7.97 -14.67
CA VAL A 189 -9.23 -8.90 -13.86
C VAL A 189 -9.86 -9.16 -12.49
N ALA A 190 -10.42 -8.15 -11.85
CA ALA A 190 -11.09 -8.29 -10.56
C ALA A 190 -12.26 -9.27 -10.63
N GLN A 191 -13.12 -9.13 -11.64
CA GLN A 191 -14.24 -10.04 -11.88
C GLN A 191 -13.78 -11.48 -12.18
N ALA A 192 -12.77 -11.64 -13.04
CA ALA A 192 -12.22 -12.96 -13.38
C ALA A 192 -11.63 -13.68 -12.15
N LEU A 193 -10.87 -12.96 -11.31
CA LEU A 193 -10.32 -13.50 -10.07
C LEU A 193 -11.42 -13.88 -9.08
N ALA A 194 -12.39 -13.00 -8.85
CA ALA A 194 -13.51 -13.27 -7.95
C ALA A 194 -14.31 -14.49 -8.42
N GLN A 195 -14.64 -14.57 -9.71
CA GLN A 195 -15.36 -15.71 -10.27
C GLN A 195 -14.60 -17.03 -10.13
N ARG A 196 -13.30 -17.03 -10.46
CA ARG A 196 -12.44 -18.22 -10.41
C ARG A 196 -12.24 -18.75 -8.98
N HIS A 197 -12.28 -17.87 -7.99
CA HIS A 197 -12.02 -18.20 -6.59
C HIS A 197 -13.26 -18.08 -5.69
N GLY A 198 -14.47 -18.32 -6.25
CA GLY A 198 -15.71 -18.43 -5.48
C GLY A 198 -16.08 -17.18 -4.68
N GLY A 199 -15.83 -15.99 -5.22
CA GLY A 199 -16.10 -14.71 -4.54
C GLY A 199 -15.06 -14.32 -3.50
N ALA A 200 -13.85 -14.91 -3.57
CA ALA A 200 -12.76 -14.52 -2.66
C ALA A 200 -12.50 -13.00 -2.71
N PRO A 201 -12.25 -12.35 -1.57
CA PRO A 201 -11.90 -10.94 -1.54
C PRO A 201 -10.64 -10.64 -2.34
N LEU A 202 -10.51 -9.39 -2.81
CA LEU A 202 -9.42 -8.93 -3.65
C LEU A 202 -8.56 -7.93 -2.88
N ILE A 203 -7.26 -8.16 -2.82
CA ILE A 203 -6.28 -7.21 -2.31
C ILE A 203 -5.81 -6.34 -3.46
N LEU A 204 -6.02 -5.02 -3.36
CA LEU A 204 -5.58 -4.03 -4.34
C LEU A 204 -4.12 -3.65 -4.08
N GLY A 205 -3.18 -4.60 -4.33
CA GLY A 205 -1.76 -4.55 -3.99
C GLY A 205 -0.91 -3.62 -4.88
N CYS A 206 -1.52 -2.64 -5.51
CA CYS A 206 -0.86 -1.47 -6.10
C CYS A 206 -1.73 -0.24 -5.81
N THR A 207 -1.12 0.83 -5.35
CA THR A 207 -1.82 2.05 -4.92
C THR A 207 -2.51 2.81 -6.06
N GLU A 208 -2.20 2.50 -7.30
CA GLU A 208 -2.90 3.01 -8.48
C GLU A 208 -4.24 2.30 -8.73
N ILE A 209 -4.41 1.04 -8.28
CA ILE A 209 -5.65 0.27 -8.54
C ILE A 209 -6.86 0.89 -7.85
N PRO A 210 -6.82 1.24 -6.55
CA PRO A 210 -7.94 1.90 -5.89
C PRO A 210 -8.36 3.20 -6.56
N LEU A 211 -7.41 3.99 -7.08
CA LEU A 211 -7.69 5.27 -7.73
C LEU A 211 -8.61 5.12 -8.97
N ALA A 212 -8.55 3.99 -9.65
CA ALA A 212 -9.38 3.72 -10.83
C ALA A 212 -10.64 2.90 -10.52
N LEU A 213 -10.66 2.15 -9.42
CA LEU A 213 -11.81 1.31 -9.03
C LEU A 213 -12.75 2.01 -8.04
N ASP A 214 -12.35 3.13 -7.46
CA ASP A 214 -13.22 3.88 -6.54
C ASP A 214 -14.50 4.32 -7.26
N GLY A 215 -15.67 3.86 -6.73
CA GLY A 215 -16.97 4.11 -7.33
C GLY A 215 -17.25 3.39 -8.66
N ALA A 216 -16.41 2.45 -9.10
CA ALA A 216 -16.60 1.69 -10.33
C ALA A 216 -17.81 0.73 -10.22
N PRO A 217 -18.88 0.91 -11.01
CA PRO A 217 -20.09 0.06 -10.90
C PRO A 217 -19.79 -1.43 -11.12
N GLN A 218 -18.79 -1.74 -11.96
CA GLN A 218 -18.42 -3.11 -12.33
C GLN A 218 -17.85 -3.93 -11.17
N THR A 219 -17.43 -3.27 -10.11
CA THR A 219 -16.81 -3.90 -8.93
C THR A 219 -17.60 -3.66 -7.64
N ALA A 220 -18.80 -3.08 -7.73
CA ALA A 220 -19.63 -2.72 -6.58
C ALA A 220 -19.99 -3.92 -5.67
N GLU A 221 -20.13 -5.12 -6.25
CA GLU A 221 -20.46 -6.34 -5.51
C GLU A 221 -19.21 -7.11 -5.02
N LEU A 222 -18.00 -6.65 -5.38
CA LEU A 222 -16.76 -7.31 -5.01
C LEU A 222 -16.28 -6.82 -3.64
N ARG A 223 -15.75 -7.74 -2.85
CA ARG A 223 -15.09 -7.40 -1.59
C ARG A 223 -13.65 -6.95 -1.87
N LEU A 224 -13.44 -5.64 -1.92
CA LEU A 224 -12.16 -5.03 -2.22
C LEU A 224 -11.46 -4.58 -0.92
N PHE A 225 -10.22 -4.97 -0.75
CA PHE A 225 -9.35 -4.52 0.34
C PHE A 225 -8.26 -3.61 -0.21
N ASN A 226 -8.24 -2.37 0.28
CA ASN A 226 -7.23 -1.38 -0.07
C ASN A 226 -6.10 -1.38 0.98
N PRO A 227 -4.90 -1.90 0.67
CA PRO A 227 -3.79 -1.92 1.61
C PRO A 227 -3.33 -0.52 2.07
N ALA A 228 -3.51 0.50 1.22
CA ALA A 228 -3.18 1.88 1.62
C ALA A 228 -4.14 2.39 2.72
N GLN A 229 -5.42 2.04 2.67
CA GLN A 229 -6.38 2.37 3.72
C GLN A 229 -6.02 1.67 5.04
N VAL A 230 -5.72 0.37 4.98
CA VAL A 230 -5.31 -0.41 6.17
C VAL A 230 -4.01 0.15 6.77
N LEU A 231 -3.04 0.49 5.93
CA LEU A 231 -1.79 1.11 6.38
C LEU A 231 -2.01 2.49 7.01
N ALA A 232 -2.95 3.29 6.47
CA ALA A 232 -3.32 4.60 7.03
C ALA A 232 -3.99 4.45 8.41
N GLN A 233 -4.85 3.45 8.57
CA GLN A 233 -5.46 3.11 9.87
C GLN A 233 -4.40 2.67 10.88
N ALA A 234 -3.44 1.82 10.48
CA ALA A 234 -2.33 1.41 11.31
C ALA A 234 -1.45 2.59 11.73
N LEU A 235 -1.13 3.50 10.80
CA LEU A 235 -0.37 4.72 11.10
C LEU A 235 -1.13 5.62 12.09
N ALA A 236 -2.44 5.81 11.91
CA ALA A 236 -3.28 6.56 12.85
C ALA A 236 -3.31 5.89 14.23
N GLN A 237 -3.42 4.57 14.31
CA GLN A 237 -3.36 3.84 15.59
C GLN A 237 -2.02 4.11 16.31
N ARG A 238 -0.88 4.04 15.61
CA ARG A 238 0.45 4.35 16.18
C ARG A 238 0.54 5.81 16.62
N ALA A 239 0.01 6.75 15.83
CA ALA A 239 0.03 8.17 16.15
C ALA A 239 -0.68 8.52 17.46
N TYR A 240 -1.78 7.81 17.77
CA TYR A 240 -2.56 7.99 19.00
C TYR A 240 -2.21 6.98 20.11
N ALA A 241 -1.26 6.09 19.90
CA ALA A 241 -0.76 5.24 20.98
C ALA A 241 -0.03 6.13 22.02
N ALA A 242 -0.32 5.88 23.29
CA ALA A 242 0.28 6.61 24.40
C ALA A 242 1.75 6.19 24.61
#